data_7e9d0580ef90a2f6a13559692d46c107
#
_entry.id   7e9d0580ef90a2f6a13559692d46c107
#
_cell.length_a   1.000
_cell.length_b   1.000
_cell.length_c   1.000
_cell.angle_alpha   90.00
_cell.angle_beta   90.00
_cell.angle_gamma   90.00
#
_symmetry.space_group_name_H-M   'P 1'
#
loop_
_entity.id
_entity.type
_entity.pdbx_description
1 polymer ?
#
loop_
_entity_poly.entity_id
_entity_poly.type
_entity_poly.pdbx_seq_one_letter_code
_entity_poly.pdbx_strand_id
1 'polypeptide(L)'
;MDDTNNILSLLEGYTLDNADNIAQGMADDFRKRRIEKNLTREQVAEKSGVAVSNIVRFEQKGLISLKNLIGLAMALGYTAELKSIFAQPKYATMEELMQIRKNTNKKKAHKSSPLVPRSK
;
A
#
# COMPACT_ATOMS: atom_id res chain seq x y z
N MET A 1 21.04 26.08 8.84
CA MET A 1 20.21 25.27 8.99
C MET A 1 19.88 24.99 10.28
N ASP A 2 18.82 24.80 10.53
CA ASP A 2 18.52 24.71 11.77
C ASP A 2 18.28 23.35 12.20
N ASP A 3 18.77 23.05 13.37
CA ASP A 3 18.56 21.76 13.95
C ASP A 3 17.10 21.49 14.17
N THR A 4 16.32 22.52 14.33
CA THR A 4 14.89 22.39 14.53
C THR A 4 14.23 21.72 13.34
N ASN A 5 14.63 22.12 12.14
CA ASN A 5 14.08 21.48 10.94
C ASN A 5 14.45 20.04 10.85
N ASN A 6 15.67 19.68 11.22
CA ASN A 6 16.08 18.29 11.19
C ASN A 6 15.31 17.47 12.20
N ILE A 7 15.10 18.03 13.38
CA ILE A 7 14.37 17.33 14.42
C ILE A 7 12.93 17.13 14.02
N LEU A 8 12.32 18.16 13.47
CA LEU A 8 10.92 18.06 13.03
C LEU A 8 10.76 17.04 11.93
N SER A 9 11.69 17.00 11.01
CA SER A 9 11.67 16.03 9.95
C SER A 9 11.74 14.62 10.48
N LEU A 10 12.62 14.39 11.44
CA LEU A 10 12.75 13.08 12.05
C LEU A 10 11.50 12.69 12.80
N LEU A 11 10.92 13.63 13.52
CA LEU A 11 9.72 13.36 14.28
C LEU A 11 8.55 13.06 13.36
N GLU A 12 8.45 13.79 12.28
CA GLU A 12 7.39 13.52 11.33
C GLU A 12 7.46 12.11 10.78
N GLY A 13 8.62 11.70 10.33
CA GLY A 13 8.77 10.37 9.78
C GLY A 13 8.52 9.30 10.80
N TYR A 14 8.66 9.66 12.07
CA TYR A 14 8.54 8.71 13.13
C TYR A 14 7.12 8.64 13.69
N THR A 15 6.38 9.73 13.68
CA THR A 15 5.11 9.80 14.37
C THR A 15 3.89 9.84 13.48
N LEU A 16 4.08 9.97 12.18
CA LEU A 16 2.95 10.17 11.28
C LEU A 16 2.63 8.95 10.43
N ASP A 17 2.73 7.78 11.02
CA ASP A 17 2.33 6.56 10.32
C ASP A 17 0.84 6.41 10.42
N ASN A 18 0.13 7.14 9.60
CA ASN A 18 -1.29 6.97 9.46
C ASN A 18 -1.60 6.74 7.99
N ALA A 19 -2.84 6.37 7.72
CA ALA A 19 -3.21 5.98 6.36
C ALA A 19 -2.96 7.08 5.34
N ASP A 20 -3.28 8.32 5.71
CA ASP A 20 -3.12 9.42 4.75
C ASP A 20 -1.66 9.65 4.42
N ASN A 21 -0.81 9.63 5.42
CA ASN A 21 0.61 9.87 5.20
C ASN A 21 1.29 8.72 4.48
N ILE A 22 0.87 7.49 4.78
CA ILE A 22 1.40 6.35 4.07
C ILE A 22 0.97 6.41 2.61
N ALA A 23 -0.28 6.75 2.36
CA ALA A 23 -0.78 6.85 0.98
C ALA A 23 -0.03 7.92 0.20
N GLN A 24 0.21 9.09 0.82
CA GLN A 24 0.95 10.14 0.15
C GLN A 24 2.41 9.73 -0.07
N GLY A 25 3.00 9.01 0.88
CA GLY A 25 4.34 8.50 0.70
C GLY A 25 4.44 7.53 -0.47
N MET A 26 3.43 6.66 -0.60
CA MET A 26 3.38 5.75 -1.73
C MET A 26 3.23 6.51 -3.04
N ALA A 27 2.43 7.56 -3.03
CA ALA A 27 2.25 8.38 -4.23
C ALA A 27 3.54 9.10 -4.62
N ASP A 28 4.26 9.60 -3.63
CA ASP A 28 5.54 10.25 -3.88
C ASP A 28 6.56 9.27 -4.43
N ASP A 29 6.58 8.07 -3.88
CA ASP A 29 7.48 7.03 -4.39
C ASP A 29 7.10 6.62 -5.81
N PHE A 30 5.81 6.51 -6.08
CA PHE A 30 5.36 6.20 -7.43
C PHE A 30 5.86 7.26 -8.41
N ARG A 31 5.72 8.52 -8.05
CA ARG A 31 6.17 9.59 -8.93
C ARG A 31 7.67 9.49 -9.18
N LYS A 32 8.44 9.21 -8.14
CA LYS A 32 9.88 9.05 -8.30
C LYS A 32 10.22 7.91 -9.25
N ARG A 33 9.56 6.78 -9.06
CA ARG A 33 9.83 5.61 -9.92
C ARG A 33 9.41 5.89 -11.34
N ARG A 34 8.31 6.61 -11.53
CA ARG A 34 7.86 6.98 -12.87
C ARG A 34 8.91 7.85 -13.57
N ILE A 35 9.39 8.87 -12.85
CA ILE A 35 10.36 9.79 -13.42
C ILE A 35 11.68 9.09 -13.70
N GLU A 36 12.12 8.20 -12.84
CA GLU A 36 13.33 7.43 -13.06
C GLU A 36 13.28 6.63 -14.35
N LYS A 37 12.09 6.16 -14.69
CA LYS A 37 11.92 5.41 -15.93
C LYS A 37 11.66 6.31 -17.11
N ASN A 38 11.74 7.61 -16.90
CA ASN A 38 11.55 8.62 -17.95
C ASN A 38 10.17 8.48 -18.60
N LEU A 39 9.16 8.22 -17.79
CA LEU A 39 7.79 8.06 -18.28
C LEU A 39 6.96 9.26 -17.90
N THR A 40 6.20 9.77 -18.87
CA THR A 40 5.21 10.81 -18.58
C THR A 40 3.97 10.16 -17.98
N ARG A 41 3.12 10.98 -17.39
CA ARG A 41 1.84 10.47 -16.90
C ARG A 41 1.02 9.88 -18.03
N GLU A 42 1.07 10.51 -19.19
CA GLU A 42 0.36 10.00 -20.36
C GLU A 42 0.84 8.62 -20.77
N GLN A 43 2.15 8.42 -20.73
CA GLN A 43 2.70 7.12 -21.08
C GLN A 43 2.30 6.05 -20.09
N VAL A 44 2.29 6.41 -18.79
CA VAL A 44 1.84 5.45 -17.78
C VAL A 44 0.35 5.18 -17.94
N ALA A 45 -0.43 6.21 -18.26
CA ALA A 45 -1.86 6.02 -18.50
C ALA A 45 -2.08 5.01 -19.62
N GLU A 46 -1.30 5.14 -20.67
CA GLU A 46 -1.43 4.23 -21.80
C GLU A 46 -1.05 2.79 -21.40
N LYS A 47 0.05 2.65 -20.65
CA LYS A 47 0.49 1.33 -20.24
C LYS A 47 -0.44 0.67 -19.25
N SER A 48 -1.02 1.46 -18.37
CA SER A 48 -1.78 0.93 -17.23
C SER A 48 -3.27 0.87 -17.47
N GLY A 49 -3.78 1.64 -18.42
CA GLY A 49 -5.21 1.77 -18.60
C GLY A 49 -5.85 2.70 -17.58
N VAL A 50 -5.05 3.41 -16.77
CA VAL A 50 -5.56 4.32 -15.75
C VAL A 50 -5.58 5.73 -16.36
N ALA A 51 -6.68 6.44 -16.19
CA ALA A 51 -6.80 7.78 -16.75
C ALA A 51 -5.76 8.73 -16.16
N VAL A 52 -5.27 9.65 -16.98
CA VAL A 52 -4.26 10.61 -16.53
C VAL A 52 -4.75 11.39 -15.32
N SER A 53 -6.03 11.79 -15.30
CA SER A 53 -6.56 12.53 -14.18
C SER A 53 -6.46 11.75 -12.87
N ASN A 54 -6.62 10.45 -12.92
CA ASN A 54 -6.48 9.61 -11.74
C ASN A 54 -5.02 9.52 -11.30
N ILE A 55 -4.10 9.51 -12.25
CA ILE A 55 -2.68 9.50 -11.92
C ILE A 55 -2.29 10.81 -11.24
N VAL A 56 -2.75 11.94 -11.80
CA VAL A 56 -2.47 13.26 -11.21
C VAL A 56 -3.00 13.31 -9.79
N ARG A 57 -4.24 12.85 -9.59
CA ARG A 57 -4.84 12.90 -8.27
C ARG A 57 -4.08 12.03 -7.28
N PHE A 58 -3.65 10.85 -7.73
CA PHE A 58 -2.85 9.98 -6.86
C PHE A 58 -1.55 10.67 -6.46
N GLU A 59 -0.83 11.21 -7.43
CA GLU A 59 0.47 11.83 -7.14
C GLU A 59 0.33 13.06 -6.24
N GLN A 60 -0.75 13.80 -6.39
CA GLN A 60 -0.91 15.03 -5.63
C GLN A 60 -1.58 14.83 -4.28
N LYS A 61 -2.47 13.87 -4.17
CA LYS A 61 -3.29 13.72 -2.97
C LYS A 61 -3.24 12.35 -2.32
N GLY A 62 -2.54 11.41 -2.92
CA GLY A 62 -2.51 10.07 -2.37
C GLY A 62 -3.83 9.33 -2.44
N LEU A 63 -4.72 9.75 -3.36
CA LEU A 63 -6.05 9.15 -3.46
C LEU A 63 -6.17 8.38 -4.76
N ILE A 64 -6.52 7.11 -4.65
CA ILE A 64 -6.66 6.26 -5.82
C ILE A 64 -7.47 5.03 -5.41
N SER A 65 -8.19 4.47 -6.35
CA SER A 65 -8.84 3.19 -6.08
C SER A 65 -7.81 2.08 -6.06
N LEU A 66 -8.10 1.02 -5.33
CA LEU A 66 -7.17 -0.11 -5.28
C LEU A 66 -6.89 -0.65 -6.68
N LYS A 67 -7.94 -0.77 -7.49
CA LYS A 67 -7.77 -1.34 -8.82
C LYS A 67 -6.85 -0.49 -9.68
N ASN A 68 -7.00 0.82 -9.59
CA ASN A 68 -6.13 1.71 -10.34
C ASN A 68 -4.70 1.68 -9.81
N LEU A 69 -4.54 1.59 -8.49
CA LEU A 69 -3.22 1.45 -7.92
C LEU A 69 -2.52 0.19 -8.44
N ILE A 70 -3.26 -0.91 -8.51
CA ILE A 70 -2.70 -2.14 -9.05
C ILE A 70 -2.26 -1.93 -10.50
N GLY A 71 -3.08 -1.26 -11.29
CA GLY A 71 -2.70 -0.97 -12.67
C GLY A 71 -1.41 -0.18 -12.78
N LEU A 72 -1.27 0.85 -11.95
CA LEU A 72 -0.06 1.66 -11.95
C LEU A 72 1.16 0.84 -11.52
N ALA A 73 0.99 0.04 -10.49
CA ALA A 73 2.09 -0.77 -9.99
C ALA A 73 2.55 -1.78 -11.03
N MET A 74 1.60 -2.42 -11.71
CA MET A 74 1.95 -3.36 -12.75
C MET A 74 2.70 -2.67 -13.89
N ALA A 75 2.27 -1.45 -14.23
CA ALA A 75 2.91 -0.71 -15.31
C ALA A 75 4.38 -0.39 -15.00
N LEU A 76 4.71 -0.23 -13.72
CA LEU A 76 6.09 0.06 -13.32
C LEU A 76 6.85 -1.18 -12.85
N GLY A 77 6.22 -2.36 -12.90
CA GLY A 77 6.94 -3.59 -12.57
C GLY A 77 6.85 -4.01 -11.12
N TYR A 78 5.84 -3.55 -10.39
CA TYR A 78 5.69 -3.85 -8.97
C TYR A 78 4.62 -4.88 -8.67
N THR A 79 4.32 -5.76 -9.61
CA THR A 79 3.27 -6.75 -9.43
C THR A 79 3.55 -7.67 -8.24
N ALA A 80 4.77 -8.14 -8.13
CA ALA A 80 5.12 -9.08 -7.07
C ALA A 80 4.96 -8.44 -5.69
N GLU A 81 5.37 -7.19 -5.57
CA GLU A 81 5.28 -6.48 -4.30
C GLU A 81 3.82 -6.30 -3.87
N LEU A 82 2.94 -6.00 -4.83
CA LEU A 82 1.53 -5.88 -4.50
C LEU A 82 0.92 -7.19 -4.07
N LYS A 83 1.27 -8.25 -4.76
CA LYS A 83 0.71 -9.56 -4.44
C LYS A 83 1.15 -10.05 -3.07
N SER A 84 2.24 -9.51 -2.56
CA SER A 84 2.80 -10.01 -1.30
C SER A 84 2.30 -9.27 -0.07
N ILE A 85 1.49 -8.23 -0.23
CA ILE A 85 1.12 -7.39 0.91
C ILE A 85 0.53 -8.20 2.07
N PHE A 86 -0.39 -9.10 1.79
CA PHE A 86 -0.98 -9.93 2.84
C PHE A 86 -0.68 -11.40 2.63
N ALA A 87 0.34 -11.69 1.83
CA ALA A 87 0.58 -13.08 1.43
C ALA A 87 1.09 -13.94 2.57
N GLN A 88 1.81 -13.34 3.51
CA GLN A 88 2.36 -14.07 4.63
C GLN A 88 1.74 -13.61 5.93
N PRO A 89 1.50 -14.51 6.87
CA PRO A 89 0.98 -14.11 8.16
C PRO A 89 1.96 -13.20 8.89
N LYS A 90 1.43 -12.27 9.66
CA LYS A 90 2.24 -11.42 10.52
C LYS A 90 1.94 -11.75 11.97
N TYR A 91 2.95 -11.81 12.80
CA TYR A 91 2.75 -12.06 14.22
C TYR A 91 3.87 -11.38 14.99
N ALA A 92 3.54 -10.91 16.17
CA ALA A 92 4.50 -10.25 17.04
C ALA A 92 4.97 -11.13 18.16
N THR A 93 4.23 -12.19 18.51
CA THR A 93 4.57 -13.06 19.62
C THR A 93 4.44 -14.51 19.24
N MET A 94 5.04 -15.35 20.03
CA MET A 94 4.94 -16.79 19.84
C MET A 94 3.50 -17.25 20.00
N GLU A 95 2.77 -16.60 20.89
CA GLU A 95 1.36 -16.94 21.09
C GLU A 95 0.55 -16.66 19.85
N GLU A 96 0.80 -15.54 19.20
CA GLU A 96 0.11 -15.23 17.95
C GLU A 96 0.44 -16.28 16.89
N LEU A 97 1.70 -16.66 16.79
CA LEU A 97 2.10 -17.67 15.82
C LEU A 97 1.36 -18.97 16.07
N MET A 98 1.30 -19.38 17.32
CA MET A 98 0.59 -20.61 17.67
C MET A 98 -0.89 -20.50 17.32
N GLN A 99 -1.48 -19.33 17.55
CA GLN A 99 -2.87 -19.12 17.23
C GLN A 99 -3.10 -19.18 15.71
N ILE A 100 -2.19 -18.60 14.94
CA ILE A 100 -2.27 -18.67 13.49
C ILE A 100 -2.24 -20.11 13.02
N ARG A 101 -1.31 -20.90 13.55
CA ARG A 101 -1.20 -22.32 13.19
C ARG A 101 -2.46 -23.09 13.54
N LYS A 102 -3.05 -22.76 14.69
CA LYS A 102 -4.24 -23.42 15.13
C LYS A 102 -5.41 -23.12 14.20
N ASN A 103 -5.45 -21.91 13.65
CA ASN A 103 -6.57 -21.46 12.83
C ASN A 103 -6.37 -21.68 11.35
N THR A 104 -5.25 -22.19 10.95
CA THR A 104 -4.88 -22.25 9.53
C THR A 104 -5.92 -22.97 8.68
N ASN A 105 -6.53 -24.02 9.19
CA ASN A 105 -7.47 -24.80 8.40
C ASN A 105 -8.92 -24.42 8.62
N LYS A 106 -9.20 -23.37 9.38
CA LYS A 106 -10.58 -22.98 9.60
C LYS A 106 -11.11 -22.29 8.37
N LYS A 107 -12.29 -22.64 7.98
CA LYS A 107 -12.92 -22.01 6.81
C LYS A 107 -13.57 -20.69 7.15
N LYS A 108 -13.87 -20.47 8.41
CA LYS A 108 -14.44 -19.21 8.85
C LYS A 108 -14.00 -18.99 10.27
N ALA A 109 -14.12 -17.77 10.73
CA ALA A 109 -13.75 -17.45 12.08
C ALA A 109 -14.61 -18.20 13.05
N HIS A 110 -14.11 -18.30 14.27
CA HIS A 110 -14.81 -19.01 15.33
C HIS A 110 -16.21 -18.46 15.48
N LYS A 111 -17.09 -19.31 15.97
CA LYS A 111 -18.49 -18.91 16.09
C LYS A 111 -18.71 -17.67 16.88
N SER A 112 -17.78 -17.29 17.70
CA SER A 112 -17.93 -16.05 18.40
C SER A 112 -17.87 -14.86 17.45
N SER A 113 -17.62 -15.11 16.21
CA SER A 113 -17.54 -14.05 15.24
C SER A 113 -18.64 -14.22 14.22
N PRO A 114 -19.82 -13.79 14.54
CA PRO A 114 -20.94 -13.99 13.66
C PRO A 114 -20.84 -13.24 12.37
N LEU A 115 -19.89 -12.38 12.29
CA LEU A 115 -19.78 -11.61 11.11
C LEU A 115 -19.12 -12.28 10.01
N VAL A 116 -18.60 -13.41 10.24
CA VAL A 116 -17.84 -14.01 9.21
C VAL A 116 -18.70 -14.38 8.11
N PRO A 117 -18.40 -14.04 7.08
CA PRO A 117 -19.19 -14.32 5.93
C PRO A 117 -18.93 -15.63 5.38
N ARG A 118 -19.09 -15.89 4.98
CA ARG A 118 -18.91 -16.73 4.39
C ARG A 118 -18.23 -16.96 3.46
N SER A 119 -18.05 -17.42 3.37
CA SER A 119 -17.39 -17.53 2.61
C SER A 119 -17.70 -18.11 1.53
N LYS A 120 -17.98 -18.26 1.10
CA LYS A 120 -18.15 -18.79 0.22
C LYS A 120 -17.80 -18.87 -0.49
#